data_bedd40ca0d5067b109394f2b8fa13cec
#
_entry.id   bedd40ca0d5067b109394f2b8fa13cec
#
_cell.length_a   1.000
_cell.length_b   1.000
_cell.length_c   1.000
_cell.angle_alpha   90.00
_cell.angle_beta   90.00
_cell.angle_gamma   90.00
#
_symmetry.space_group_name_H-M   'P 1'
#
loop_
_entity.id
_entity.type
_entity.pdbx_description
1 polymer ?
#
loop_
_entity_poly.entity_id
_entity_poly.type
_entity_poly.pdbx_seq_one_letter_code
_entity_poly.pdbx_strand_id
1 'polypeptide(L)'
;MALSRVTPGPNVPDEVNVIVEIPSHADPVKYEVDKETGAMFVDRFMNTAMHYPCNYGYVPHTLSEDGDPVDVLVVTPYPMITGSVIKCRPVSVLNMTDEAGPDAKVIAVPVDKLCTSYRDVQCRDDLPQHLLAKIAHFFEHYKDLEANKWVKLDGWGTVDDAKREILDSIERYQNAPEKPAF
;
A
#
# COMPACT_ATOMS: atom_id res chain seq x y z
N MET A 1 -19.45 -9.00 -2.54
CA MET A 1 -18.26 -9.61 -1.91
C MET A 1 -17.96 -8.80 -0.67
N ALA A 2 -17.81 -9.40 0.50
CA ALA A 2 -17.69 -8.58 1.69
C ALA A 2 -16.21 -8.33 2.03
N LEU A 3 -15.56 -7.41 1.32
CA LEU A 3 -14.19 -6.99 1.61
C LEU A 3 -14.07 -6.44 3.03
N SER A 4 -15.12 -5.81 3.56
CA SER A 4 -15.20 -5.33 4.96
C SER A 4 -15.05 -6.42 6.03
N ARG A 5 -15.14 -7.70 5.66
CA ARG A 5 -14.90 -8.83 6.58
C ARG A 5 -13.49 -9.38 6.53
N VAL A 6 -12.65 -8.85 5.65
CA VAL A 6 -11.24 -9.24 5.58
C VAL A 6 -10.53 -8.61 6.78
N THR A 7 -9.88 -9.43 7.59
CA THR A 7 -9.11 -8.95 8.76
C THR A 7 -7.76 -8.40 8.32
N PRO A 8 -7.07 -7.59 9.15
CA PRO A 8 -5.71 -7.10 8.85
C PRO A 8 -4.70 -8.22 8.59
N GLY A 9 -4.93 -9.39 9.13
CA GLY A 9 -4.07 -10.55 8.93
C GLY A 9 -4.13 -11.53 10.10
N PRO A 10 -3.62 -12.74 9.90
CA PRO A 10 -3.65 -13.78 10.93
C PRO A 10 -2.56 -13.60 12.00
N ASN A 11 -1.49 -12.87 11.69
CA ASN A 11 -0.30 -12.71 12.55
C ASN A 11 0.32 -11.33 12.35
N VAL A 12 -0.48 -10.27 12.56
CA VAL A 12 0.00 -8.89 12.45
C VAL A 12 1.03 -8.55 13.54
N PRO A 13 2.08 -7.82 13.22
CA PRO A 13 2.40 -7.19 11.94
C PRO A 13 3.26 -8.05 10.99
N ASP A 14 3.59 -9.29 11.36
CA ASP A 14 4.51 -10.15 10.60
C ASP A 14 3.87 -10.70 9.32
N GLU A 15 2.58 -11.01 9.37
CA GLU A 15 1.78 -11.38 8.20
C GLU A 15 0.49 -10.56 8.15
N VAL A 16 0.30 -9.83 7.06
CA VAL A 16 -0.86 -8.96 6.83
C VAL A 16 -1.64 -9.39 5.59
N ASN A 17 -2.93 -9.14 5.58
CA ASN A 17 -3.76 -9.23 4.38
C ASN A 17 -3.77 -7.88 3.69
N VAL A 18 -3.52 -7.87 2.39
CA VAL A 18 -3.59 -6.68 1.55
C VAL A 18 -4.72 -6.87 0.54
N ILE A 19 -5.64 -5.92 0.50
CA ILE A 19 -6.66 -5.81 -0.54
C ILE A 19 -6.05 -4.99 -1.68
N VAL A 20 -5.94 -5.60 -2.86
CA VAL A 20 -5.34 -4.96 -4.04
C VAL A 20 -6.37 -4.09 -4.73
N GLU A 21 -6.03 -2.83 -4.95
CA GLU A 21 -6.87 -1.88 -5.68
C GLU A 21 -6.35 -1.64 -7.10
N ILE A 22 -5.03 -1.50 -7.26
CA ILE A 22 -4.40 -1.17 -8.53
C ILE A 22 -3.36 -2.23 -8.88
N PRO A 23 -3.52 -2.94 -10.01
CA PRO A 23 -2.52 -3.89 -10.50
C PRO A 23 -1.20 -3.19 -10.86
N SER A 24 -0.08 -3.87 -10.68
CA SER A 24 1.22 -3.39 -11.19
C SER A 24 1.14 -3.18 -12.71
N HIS A 25 1.73 -2.09 -13.18
CA HIS A 25 1.78 -1.69 -14.58
C HIS A 25 0.42 -1.43 -15.26
N ALA A 26 -0.66 -1.32 -14.46
CA ALA A 26 -1.95 -0.89 -14.98
C ALA A 26 -1.89 0.55 -15.52
N ASP A 27 -2.81 0.88 -16.42
CA ASP A 27 -3.00 2.25 -16.89
C ASP A 27 -3.20 3.21 -15.70
N PRO A 28 -2.91 4.52 -15.87
CA PRO A 28 -2.96 5.49 -14.79
C PRO A 28 -4.40 5.83 -14.37
N VAL A 29 -5.09 4.82 -13.88
CA VAL A 29 -6.44 4.92 -13.29
C VAL A 29 -6.33 4.59 -11.82
N LYS A 30 -6.73 5.51 -10.95
CA LYS A 30 -6.81 5.24 -9.52
C LYS A 30 -8.13 4.57 -9.21
N TYR A 31 -8.05 3.37 -8.66
CA TYR A 31 -9.19 2.61 -8.15
C TYR A 31 -9.14 2.62 -6.63
N GLU A 32 -10.31 2.70 -6.01
CA GLU A 32 -10.47 2.62 -4.56
C GLU A 32 -11.67 1.73 -4.22
N VAL A 33 -11.56 1.00 -3.12
CA VAL A 33 -12.72 0.34 -2.53
C VAL A 33 -13.59 1.40 -1.86
N ASP A 34 -14.79 1.57 -2.36
CA ASP A 34 -15.76 2.48 -1.73
C ASP A 34 -16.18 1.96 -0.36
N LYS A 35 -15.96 2.78 0.65
CA LYS A 35 -16.13 2.42 2.07
C LYS A 35 -17.58 2.11 2.44
N GLU A 36 -18.55 2.69 1.71
CA GLU A 36 -19.96 2.51 2.00
C GLU A 36 -20.51 1.23 1.35
N THR A 37 -20.19 0.98 0.11
CA THR A 37 -20.75 -0.12 -0.68
C THR A 37 -19.85 -1.36 -0.73
N GLY A 38 -18.55 -1.20 -0.46
CA GLY A 38 -17.52 -2.23 -0.64
C GLY A 38 -17.24 -2.58 -2.11
N ALA A 39 -17.73 -1.77 -3.04
CA ALA A 39 -17.48 -1.93 -4.47
C ALA A 39 -16.19 -1.21 -4.89
N MET A 40 -15.59 -1.66 -5.98
CA MET A 40 -14.44 -0.98 -6.57
C MET A 40 -14.93 0.20 -7.43
N PHE A 41 -14.48 1.39 -7.07
CA PHE A 41 -14.77 2.62 -7.80
C PHE A 41 -13.55 3.12 -8.56
N VAL A 42 -13.79 3.80 -9.66
CA VAL A 42 -12.78 4.67 -10.27
C VAL A 42 -12.80 5.98 -9.50
N ASP A 43 -11.74 6.25 -8.73
CA ASP A 43 -11.57 7.53 -8.05
C ASP A 43 -11.26 8.64 -9.07
N ARG A 44 -10.22 8.43 -9.86
CA ARG A 44 -9.84 9.38 -10.92
C ARG A 44 -8.94 8.76 -11.97
N PHE A 45 -8.87 9.42 -13.12
CA PHE A 45 -7.79 9.22 -14.07
C PHE A 45 -6.62 10.09 -13.65
N MET A 46 -5.47 9.46 -13.40
CA MET A 46 -4.28 10.19 -12.97
C MET A 46 -3.66 10.95 -14.14
N ASN A 47 -3.31 12.20 -13.89
CA ASN A 47 -2.68 13.04 -14.90
C ASN A 47 -1.17 12.78 -14.96
N THR A 48 -0.77 11.59 -15.35
CA THR A 48 0.62 11.15 -15.45
C THR A 48 0.78 10.13 -16.59
N ALA A 49 1.99 10.06 -17.16
CA ALA A 49 2.37 9.01 -18.11
C ALA A 49 2.97 7.76 -17.41
N MET A 50 3.10 7.78 -16.09
CA MET A 50 3.69 6.68 -15.31
C MET A 50 2.64 5.66 -14.91
N HIS A 51 3.10 4.43 -14.66
CA HIS A 51 2.29 3.32 -14.16
C HIS A 51 2.77 2.93 -12.76
N TYR A 52 1.87 2.44 -11.91
CA TYR A 52 2.25 1.89 -10.60
C TYR A 52 3.32 0.81 -10.76
N PRO A 53 4.47 0.92 -10.09
CA PRO A 53 5.58 -0.03 -10.28
C PRO A 53 5.34 -1.38 -9.63
N CYS A 54 4.42 -1.46 -8.67
CA CYS A 54 4.00 -2.67 -7.96
C CYS A 54 2.47 -2.72 -7.88
N ASN A 55 1.91 -3.85 -7.46
CA ASN A 55 0.50 -3.86 -7.08
C ASN A 55 0.31 -2.96 -5.86
N TYR A 56 -0.71 -2.14 -5.90
CA TYR A 56 -1.02 -1.18 -4.85
C TYR A 56 -2.35 -1.54 -4.20
N GLY A 57 -2.44 -1.40 -2.91
CA GLY A 57 -3.63 -1.68 -2.14
C GLY A 57 -3.44 -1.27 -0.68
N TYR A 58 -4.23 -1.81 0.21
CA TYR A 58 -4.23 -1.40 1.61
C TYR A 58 -4.41 -2.58 2.58
N VAL A 59 -4.03 -2.37 3.83
CA VAL A 59 -4.35 -3.28 4.94
C VAL A 59 -5.71 -2.90 5.51
N PRO A 60 -6.72 -3.79 5.49
CA PRO A 60 -8.05 -3.46 6.02
C PRO A 60 -8.03 -3.27 7.54
N HIS A 61 -9.00 -2.50 8.06
CA HIS A 61 -9.13 -2.18 9.49
C HIS A 61 -7.88 -1.51 10.09
N THR A 62 -7.26 -0.64 9.31
CA THR A 62 -6.18 0.26 9.73
C THR A 62 -6.59 1.70 9.47
N LEU A 63 -5.95 2.65 10.15
CA LEU A 63 -6.18 4.09 9.97
C LEU A 63 -4.85 4.81 10.10
N SER A 64 -4.31 5.32 9.00
CA SER A 64 -3.11 6.14 8.95
C SER A 64 -3.38 7.59 9.35
N GLU A 65 -2.36 8.41 9.45
CA GLU A 65 -2.48 9.79 9.93
C GLU A 65 -3.24 10.71 8.97
N ASP A 66 -3.25 10.37 7.68
CA ASP A 66 -4.02 11.07 6.64
C ASP A 66 -5.51 10.72 6.62
N GLY A 67 -5.95 9.74 7.43
CA GLY A 67 -7.33 9.31 7.56
C GLY A 67 -7.73 8.14 6.65
N ASP A 68 -6.80 7.62 5.87
CA ASP A 68 -6.98 6.45 5.00
C ASP A 68 -6.33 5.18 5.61
N PRO A 69 -6.64 3.98 5.13
CA PRO A 69 -5.96 2.77 5.59
C PRO A 69 -4.48 2.76 5.20
N VAL A 70 -3.68 1.92 5.86
CA VAL A 70 -2.26 1.75 5.51
C VAL A 70 -2.11 1.27 4.08
N ASP A 71 -1.45 2.09 3.28
CA ASP A 71 -1.11 1.79 1.89
C ASP A 71 0.04 0.80 1.77
N VAL A 72 -0.09 -0.16 0.87
CA VAL A 72 0.91 -1.21 0.65
C VAL A 72 1.22 -1.39 -0.84
N LEU A 73 2.51 -1.37 -1.16
CA LEU A 73 3.03 -1.85 -2.44
C LEU A 73 3.44 -3.31 -2.29
N VAL A 74 2.77 -4.19 -3.05
CA VAL A 74 3.06 -5.62 -3.04
C VAL A 74 3.91 -5.97 -4.25
N VAL A 75 5.16 -6.38 -3.99
CA VAL A 75 6.10 -6.84 -5.01
C VAL A 75 5.77 -8.28 -5.37
N THR A 76 5.35 -8.52 -6.60
CA THR A 76 4.98 -9.85 -7.11
C THR A 76 5.54 -10.06 -8.52
N PRO A 77 5.63 -11.32 -9.01
CA PRO A 77 6.08 -11.58 -10.37
C PRO A 77 5.09 -11.13 -11.44
N TYR A 78 3.81 -10.97 -11.09
CA TYR A 78 2.73 -10.66 -12.02
C TYR A 78 1.76 -9.63 -11.43
N PRO A 79 1.07 -8.82 -12.27
CA PRO A 79 -0.04 -7.99 -11.82
C PRO A 79 -1.17 -8.86 -11.27
N MET A 80 -1.82 -8.37 -10.23
CA MET A 80 -2.96 -9.05 -9.60
C MET A 80 -4.27 -8.39 -9.97
N ILE A 81 -5.35 -9.18 -9.95
CA ILE A 81 -6.69 -8.66 -10.22
C ILE A 81 -7.13 -7.74 -9.08
N THR A 82 -7.67 -6.58 -9.42
CA THR A 82 -8.32 -5.64 -8.51
C THR A 82 -9.38 -6.34 -7.64
N GLY A 83 -9.37 -6.08 -6.34
CA GLY A 83 -10.24 -6.72 -5.35
C GLY A 83 -9.71 -8.06 -4.83
N SER A 84 -8.55 -8.52 -5.29
CA SER A 84 -7.91 -9.71 -4.71
C SER A 84 -7.37 -9.41 -3.32
N VAL A 85 -7.35 -10.43 -2.46
CA VAL A 85 -6.70 -10.38 -1.15
C VAL A 85 -5.47 -11.26 -1.18
N ILE A 86 -4.32 -10.70 -0.82
CA ILE A 86 -3.06 -11.42 -0.73
C ILE A 86 -2.46 -11.30 0.66
N LYS A 87 -1.94 -12.44 1.16
CA LYS A 87 -1.19 -12.45 2.41
C LYS A 87 0.27 -12.11 2.15
N CYS A 88 0.75 -11.06 2.85
CA CYS A 88 2.08 -10.50 2.67
C CYS A 88 2.82 -10.39 3.99
N ARG A 89 4.13 -10.21 3.91
CA ARG A 89 4.99 -9.78 5.01
C ARG A 89 5.68 -8.46 4.64
N PRO A 90 5.71 -7.47 5.55
CA PRO A 90 6.35 -6.19 5.28
C PRO A 90 7.88 -6.35 5.26
N VAL A 91 8.55 -5.61 4.37
CA VAL A 91 10.00 -5.61 4.22
C VAL A 91 10.64 -4.22 4.30
N SER A 92 9.85 -3.16 4.19
CA SER A 92 10.29 -1.76 4.33
C SER A 92 9.08 -0.83 4.34
N VAL A 93 9.33 0.46 4.55
CA VAL A 93 8.36 1.54 4.34
C VAL A 93 9.03 2.70 3.62
N LEU A 94 8.33 3.32 2.68
CA LEU A 94 8.71 4.60 2.09
C LEU A 94 7.91 5.69 2.80
N ASN A 95 8.62 6.55 3.54
CA ASN A 95 8.01 7.70 4.19
C ASN A 95 7.95 8.86 3.21
N MET A 96 6.81 9.49 3.13
CA MET A 96 6.59 10.67 2.32
C MET A 96 5.60 11.60 3.00
N THR A 97 5.56 12.82 2.52
CA THR A 97 4.60 13.86 2.93
C THR A 97 4.00 14.47 1.69
N ASP A 98 2.71 14.70 1.70
CA ASP A 98 2.00 15.40 0.64
C ASP A 98 1.12 16.53 1.20
N GLU A 99 0.23 17.09 0.39
CA GLU A 99 -0.68 18.16 0.79
C GLU A 99 -1.65 17.79 1.91
N ALA A 100 -1.90 16.49 2.15
CA ALA A 100 -2.77 16.00 3.20
C ALA A 100 -2.02 15.70 4.51
N GLY A 101 -0.68 15.56 4.45
CA GLY A 101 0.18 15.29 5.61
C GLY A 101 1.12 14.10 5.41
N PRO A 102 1.61 13.50 6.50
CA PRO A 102 2.44 12.30 6.45
C PRO A 102 1.68 11.15 5.77
N ASP A 103 2.32 10.51 4.82
CA ASP A 103 1.77 9.43 4.01
C ASP A 103 2.85 8.36 3.81
N ALA A 104 2.72 7.24 4.50
CA ALA A 104 3.68 6.15 4.46
C ALA A 104 3.20 5.03 3.52
N LYS A 105 4.11 4.50 2.69
CA LYS A 105 3.83 3.38 1.79
C LYS A 105 4.62 2.15 2.25
N VAL A 106 3.94 1.18 2.82
CA VAL A 106 4.57 -0.09 3.21
C VAL A 106 4.95 -0.89 1.96
N ILE A 107 6.15 -1.44 1.94
CA ILE A 107 6.60 -2.36 0.90
C ILE A 107 6.51 -3.77 1.46
N ALA A 108 5.82 -4.64 0.75
CA ALA A 108 5.61 -6.02 1.19
C ALA A 108 5.84 -7.03 0.06
N VAL A 109 6.14 -8.24 0.44
CA VAL A 109 6.27 -9.40 -0.45
C VAL A 109 5.28 -10.48 -0.03
N PRO A 110 4.82 -11.37 -0.92
CA PRO A 110 3.96 -12.48 -0.55
C PRO A 110 4.62 -13.39 0.48
N VAL A 111 3.83 -13.99 1.36
CA VAL A 111 4.33 -15.04 2.24
C VAL A 111 4.84 -16.25 1.42
N ASP A 112 5.82 -16.99 1.93
CA ASP A 112 6.50 -18.08 1.23
C ASP A 112 5.54 -19.15 0.69
N LYS A 113 4.45 -19.40 1.40
CA LYS A 113 3.41 -20.34 0.97
C LYS A 113 2.75 -19.95 -0.36
N LEU A 114 2.67 -18.65 -0.64
CA LEU A 114 2.08 -18.14 -1.88
C LEU A 114 3.11 -17.95 -2.99
N CYS A 115 4.32 -17.52 -2.64
CA CYS A 115 5.36 -17.27 -3.63
C CYS A 115 6.75 -17.48 -3.01
N THR A 116 7.44 -18.51 -3.46
CA THR A 116 8.79 -18.84 -2.97
C THR A 116 9.88 -17.94 -3.54
N SER A 117 9.59 -17.17 -4.60
CA SER A 117 10.56 -16.29 -5.27
C SER A 117 11.07 -15.15 -4.38
N TYR A 118 10.33 -14.82 -3.31
CA TYR A 118 10.71 -13.75 -2.38
C TYR A 118 11.10 -14.28 -0.99
N ARG A 119 11.32 -15.59 -0.85
CA ARG A 119 11.68 -16.22 0.43
C ARG A 119 12.89 -15.57 1.10
N ASP A 120 13.91 -15.26 0.29
CA ASP A 120 15.17 -14.71 0.78
C ASP A 120 15.15 -13.19 0.94
N VAL A 121 14.06 -12.51 0.55
CA VAL A 121 13.88 -11.08 0.74
C VAL A 121 13.44 -10.83 2.18
N GLN A 122 14.34 -10.38 3.03
CA GLN A 122 14.06 -10.09 4.44
C GLN A 122 13.90 -8.59 4.71
N CYS A 123 14.53 -7.75 3.89
CA CYS A 123 14.45 -6.30 3.99
C CYS A 123 14.54 -5.65 2.60
N ARG A 124 14.43 -4.34 2.55
CA ARG A 124 14.52 -3.54 1.33
C ARG A 124 15.78 -3.84 0.51
N ASP A 125 16.91 -4.02 1.18
CA ASP A 125 18.22 -4.16 0.50
C ASP A 125 18.35 -5.47 -0.29
N ASP A 126 17.47 -6.44 -0.02
CA ASP A 126 17.36 -7.69 -0.78
C ASP A 126 16.50 -7.51 -2.06
N LEU A 127 15.81 -6.38 -2.21
CA LEU A 127 15.08 -6.06 -3.44
C LEU A 127 15.99 -5.43 -4.50
N PRO A 128 15.67 -5.60 -5.79
CA PRO A 128 16.44 -4.96 -6.85
C PRO A 128 16.47 -3.45 -6.71
N GLN A 129 17.66 -2.83 -6.73
CA GLN A 129 17.82 -1.38 -6.56
C GLN A 129 17.05 -0.57 -7.61
N HIS A 130 16.95 -1.07 -8.85
CA HIS A 130 16.18 -0.40 -9.89
C HIS A 130 14.67 -0.39 -9.61
N LEU A 131 14.15 -1.39 -8.88
CA LEU A 131 12.75 -1.40 -8.46
C LEU A 131 12.51 -0.33 -7.39
N LEU A 132 13.38 -0.24 -6.39
CA LEU A 132 13.31 0.78 -5.36
C LEU A 132 13.39 2.20 -5.94
N ALA A 133 14.29 2.40 -6.93
CA ALA A 133 14.39 3.66 -7.64
C ALA A 133 13.10 3.99 -8.43
N LYS A 134 12.47 3.01 -9.07
CA LYS A 134 11.18 3.21 -9.76
C LYS A 134 10.05 3.56 -8.78
N ILE A 135 10.00 2.92 -7.61
CA ILE A 135 9.01 3.20 -6.58
C ILE A 135 9.16 4.65 -6.09
N ALA A 136 10.37 5.03 -5.72
CA ALA A 136 10.66 6.40 -5.28
C ALA A 136 10.30 7.42 -6.36
N HIS A 137 10.77 7.22 -7.60
CA HIS A 137 10.50 8.10 -8.72
C HIS A 137 9.00 8.24 -9.01
N PHE A 138 8.24 7.13 -8.95
CA PHE A 138 6.80 7.17 -9.16
C PHE A 138 6.11 8.10 -8.15
N PHE A 139 6.34 7.88 -6.86
CA PHE A 139 5.68 8.69 -5.83
C PHE A 139 6.17 10.13 -5.79
N GLU A 140 7.43 10.39 -6.12
CA GLU A 140 7.96 11.75 -6.19
C GLU A 140 7.30 12.59 -7.31
N HIS A 141 6.87 11.94 -8.40
CA HIS A 141 6.47 12.64 -9.64
C HIS A 141 5.04 12.37 -10.12
N TYR A 142 4.31 11.41 -9.57
CA TYR A 142 3.02 11.03 -10.13
C TYR A 142 1.94 12.11 -10.00
N LYS A 143 2.14 13.12 -9.15
CA LYS A 143 1.26 14.29 -8.96
C LYS A 143 1.76 15.57 -9.67
N ASP A 144 2.91 15.55 -10.36
CA ASP A 144 3.55 16.76 -10.91
C ASP A 144 2.66 17.58 -11.87
N LEU A 145 1.73 16.91 -12.57
CA LEU A 145 0.79 17.56 -13.49
C LEU A 145 -0.58 17.87 -12.84
N GLU A 146 -0.74 17.62 -11.55
CA GLU A 146 -1.95 17.95 -10.80
C GLU A 146 -1.80 19.31 -10.10
N ALA A 147 -2.74 20.22 -10.34
CA ALA A 147 -2.69 21.56 -9.76
C ALA A 147 -2.79 21.53 -8.23
N ASN A 148 -1.90 22.25 -7.55
CA ASN A 148 -1.84 22.38 -6.09
C ASN A 148 -1.52 21.07 -5.35
N LYS A 149 -1.02 20.05 -6.06
CA LYS A 149 -0.55 18.82 -5.44
C LYS A 149 0.97 18.74 -5.48
N TRP A 150 1.52 18.10 -4.48
CA TRP A 150 2.96 17.90 -4.37
C TRP A 150 3.24 16.66 -3.51
N VAL A 151 4.40 16.11 -3.66
CA VAL A 151 4.92 15.02 -2.81
C VAL A 151 6.37 15.33 -2.47
N LYS A 152 6.74 15.04 -1.25
CA LYS A 152 8.12 15.04 -0.78
C LYS A 152 8.44 13.68 -0.19
N LEU A 153 9.48 13.03 -0.68
CA LEU A 153 9.99 11.80 -0.09
C LEU A 153 10.83 12.14 1.15
N ASP A 154 10.49 11.51 2.26
CA ASP A 154 11.22 11.68 3.54
C ASP A 154 12.22 10.54 3.78
N GLY A 155 12.21 9.53 2.90
CA GLY A 155 13.18 8.45 2.87
C GLY A 155 12.63 7.07 3.21
N TRP A 156 13.51 6.10 3.20
CA TRP A 156 13.18 4.70 3.43
C TRP A 156 13.35 4.33 4.90
N GLY A 157 12.33 3.69 5.47
CA GLY A 157 12.39 3.07 6.77
C GLY A 157 12.73 1.58 6.71
N THR A 158 12.93 1.02 7.89
CA THR A 158 13.26 -0.41 8.10
C THR A 158 12.02 -1.30 8.09
N VAL A 159 12.23 -2.60 8.24
CA VAL A 159 11.14 -3.57 8.48
C VAL A 159 10.39 -3.24 9.77
N ASP A 160 11.11 -2.87 10.83
CA ASP A 160 10.51 -2.54 12.13
C ASP A 160 9.68 -1.24 12.05
N ASP A 161 10.09 -0.27 11.23
CA ASP A 161 9.31 0.93 10.97
C ASP A 161 8.02 0.60 10.22
N ALA A 162 8.07 -0.28 9.21
CA ALA A 162 6.88 -0.75 8.51
C ALA A 162 5.90 -1.50 9.44
N LYS A 163 6.42 -2.36 10.30
CA LYS A 163 5.62 -3.08 11.30
C LYS A 163 4.97 -2.14 12.31
N ARG A 164 5.70 -1.11 12.74
CA ARG A 164 5.19 -0.09 13.65
C ARG A 164 4.05 0.69 13.01
N GLU A 165 4.22 1.17 11.76
CA GLU A 165 3.15 1.86 11.02
C GLU A 165 1.87 1.03 10.96
N ILE A 166 1.97 -0.28 10.71
CA ILE A 166 0.81 -1.18 10.69
C ILE A 166 0.17 -1.28 12.07
N LEU A 167 0.95 -1.46 13.15
CA LEU A 167 0.42 -1.61 14.51
C LEU A 167 -0.23 -0.31 15.00
N ASP A 168 0.43 0.82 14.80
CA ASP A 168 -0.08 2.13 15.21
C ASP A 168 -1.39 2.47 14.46
N SER A 169 -1.47 2.09 13.19
CA SER A 169 -2.68 2.28 12.39
C SER A 169 -3.83 1.35 12.78
N ILE A 170 -3.55 0.13 13.22
CA ILE A 170 -4.56 -0.76 13.81
C ILE A 170 -5.07 -0.16 15.12
N GLU A 171 -4.18 0.35 15.97
CA GLU A 171 -4.57 0.99 17.23
C GLU A 171 -5.41 2.24 16.99
N ARG A 172 -5.03 3.11 16.05
CA ARG A 172 -5.83 4.29 15.66
C ARG A 172 -7.21 3.87 15.18
N TYR A 173 -7.31 2.85 14.32
CA TYR A 173 -8.59 2.33 13.86
C TYR A 173 -9.46 1.82 15.00
N GLN A 174 -8.88 1.05 15.96
CA GLN A 174 -9.61 0.52 17.11
C GLN A 174 -10.14 1.61 18.02
N ASN A 175 -9.41 2.71 18.17
CA ASN A 175 -9.73 3.84 19.03
C ASN A 175 -10.56 4.93 18.33
N ALA A 176 -10.77 4.84 17.02
CA ALA A 176 -11.55 5.81 16.28
C ALA A 176 -13.01 5.82 16.76
N PRO A 177 -13.61 7.01 17.03
CA PRO A 177 -15.00 7.13 17.51
C PRO A 177 -16.00 6.63 16.47
N GLU A 178 -15.72 6.83 15.20
CA GLU A 178 -16.42 6.23 14.07
C GLU A 178 -15.40 5.44 13.27
N LYS A 179 -15.63 4.13 13.11
CA LYS A 179 -14.74 3.27 12.38
C LYS A 179 -15.05 3.34 10.89
N PRO A 180 -14.08 3.75 10.05
CA PRO A 180 -14.26 3.64 8.61
C PRO A 180 -14.53 2.19 8.21
N ALA A 181 -15.34 1.97 7.18
CA ALA A 181 -15.75 0.64 6.73
C ALA A 181 -14.74 0.02 5.75
N PHE A 182 -13.46 0.03 6.10
CA PHE A 182 -12.40 -0.58 5.26
C PHE A 182 -11.42 -1.46 6.03
#